data_60b71e1792e4fc6ffe57f2f50cddeef6
#
_entry.id   60b71e1792e4fc6ffe57f2f50cddeef6
#
_cell.length_a   1.000
_cell.length_b   1.000
_cell.length_c   1.000
_cell.angle_alpha   90.00
_cell.angle_beta   90.00
_cell.angle_gamma   90.00
#
_symmetry.space_group_name_H-M   'P 1'
#
loop_
_entity.id
_entity.type
_entity.pdbx_description
1 polymer ?
#
loop_
_entity_poly.entity_id
_entity_poly.type
_entity_poly.pdbx_seq_one_letter_code
_entity_poly.pdbx_strand_id
1 'polypeptide(L)'
;MSETVANIIASGLELHNVDQIFCVPGESYVGLSSILIDHNSIKTIVCRHEAGAAFMAAADGRLRNRAGVAMVSRGPGLANSMVALHSAYHDATPLVVIIGQVERKDFGRLALQEQNYFLLLSDITKAVLEVNQPDMASEILTRAFHLAESGTPGPVAIVMPEDIFDQKTEINAVGPTAKVSASPRAKDIDTLVDMISASQRPLVLVGGALLAEAVSEKDVLPKLNTLAETYALPICPTHRRPHLFDSKHPNYGGYMGIRVPGPLIDEMKKADLLIALGERLTDTVSQSYTFPTAPEPQIPLVHVWPDANELGRVWHPMLGIPASPKEVIEALLDRKRPEIANERQTWIEKLNETHIKLTNKIWDSTTDGVNFAAVVSEVDKHLSDTAAITTDAGNFGSFVHRYINFKQSHVFLSSVVGAMGSGVPMAIAAGLRRPNDQVVCFIGDGGILMMGNEIATARQYNINPTIILSDNSMYGTIGMHSYVRYPNRAFMNATKLTNPDFTKWAESFGAAGLTISSEDEIEEKVSKAFNINDRPVVLHCKTSAQQMSAWRRYEGGKNLP
;
A
#
# COMPACT_ATOMS: atom_id res chain seq x y z
N MET A 1 -8.04 -32.19 -26.68
CA MET A 1 -7.40 -33.26 -25.85
C MET A 1 -7.76 -32.92 -24.40
N SER A 2 -8.10 -33.95 -23.63
CA SER A 2 -8.48 -33.77 -22.23
C SER A 2 -7.22 -33.51 -21.39
N GLU A 3 -7.21 -32.39 -20.63
CA GLU A 3 -6.11 -31.96 -19.76
C GLU A 3 -6.54 -32.05 -18.29
N THR A 4 -5.57 -32.06 -17.36
CA THR A 4 -5.88 -32.01 -15.94
C THR A 4 -6.27 -30.58 -15.53
N VAL A 5 -7.08 -30.44 -14.50
CA VAL A 5 -7.43 -29.12 -13.93
C VAL A 5 -6.17 -28.35 -13.54
N ALA A 6 -5.13 -29.01 -13.02
CA ALA A 6 -3.86 -28.35 -12.72
C ALA A 6 -3.23 -27.69 -13.96
N ASN A 7 -3.23 -28.37 -15.12
CA ASN A 7 -2.77 -27.77 -16.39
C ASN A 7 -3.64 -26.59 -16.83
N ILE A 8 -4.97 -26.71 -16.71
CA ILE A 8 -5.91 -25.63 -17.06
C ILE A 8 -5.67 -24.39 -16.19
N ILE A 9 -5.47 -24.57 -14.88
CA ILE A 9 -5.17 -23.46 -13.98
C ILE A 9 -3.81 -22.83 -14.32
N ALA A 10 -2.76 -23.62 -14.53
CA ALA A 10 -1.43 -23.09 -14.87
C ALA A 10 -1.46 -22.32 -16.20
N SER A 11 -2.07 -22.89 -17.25
CA SER A 11 -2.25 -22.21 -18.55
C SER A 11 -3.12 -20.97 -18.44
N GLY A 12 -4.17 -21.00 -17.61
CA GLY A 12 -5.01 -19.85 -17.34
C GLY A 12 -4.26 -18.71 -16.64
N LEU A 13 -3.42 -19.01 -15.66
CA LEU A 13 -2.54 -18.04 -15.00
C LEU A 13 -1.58 -17.38 -16.01
N GLU A 14 -0.98 -18.15 -16.91
CA GLU A 14 -0.13 -17.63 -17.98
C GLU A 14 -0.90 -16.71 -18.92
N LEU A 15 -2.09 -17.10 -19.36
CA LEU A 15 -2.97 -16.26 -20.20
C LEU A 15 -3.37 -14.96 -19.51
N HIS A 16 -3.50 -14.96 -18.17
CA HIS A 16 -3.71 -13.76 -17.35
C HIS A 16 -2.43 -12.95 -17.10
N ASN A 17 -1.31 -13.29 -17.77
CA ASN A 17 0.00 -12.67 -17.65
C ASN A 17 0.54 -12.73 -16.21
N VAL A 18 0.25 -13.80 -15.49
CA VAL A 18 0.88 -14.10 -14.20
C VAL A 18 2.27 -14.68 -14.49
N ASP A 19 3.30 -13.98 -14.10
CA ASP A 19 4.70 -14.39 -14.26
C ASP A 19 5.38 -14.69 -12.92
N GLN A 20 4.70 -14.39 -11.80
CA GLN A 20 5.16 -14.69 -10.43
C GLN A 20 3.99 -15.13 -9.55
N ILE A 21 4.22 -16.15 -8.74
CA ILE A 21 3.30 -16.64 -7.71
C ILE A 21 4.06 -16.72 -6.39
N PHE A 22 3.46 -16.25 -5.30
CA PHE A 22 4.07 -16.23 -3.98
C PHE A 22 3.42 -17.29 -3.09
N CYS A 23 4.21 -18.16 -2.46
CA CYS A 23 3.66 -19.22 -1.62
C CYS A 23 4.60 -19.68 -0.51
N VAL A 24 4.03 -20.28 0.51
CA VAL A 24 4.70 -21.27 1.35
C VAL A 24 4.23 -22.64 0.87
N PRO A 25 5.12 -23.52 0.40
CA PRO A 25 4.72 -24.82 -0.16
C PRO A 25 3.81 -25.61 0.79
N GLY A 26 2.75 -26.19 0.24
CA GLY A 26 1.78 -26.97 1.00
C GLY A 26 1.25 -28.17 0.23
N GLU A 27 0.90 -29.24 0.95
CA GLU A 27 0.47 -30.50 0.36
C GLU A 27 -0.84 -30.41 -0.42
N SER A 28 -1.76 -29.54 0.01
CA SER A 28 -3.10 -29.43 -0.57
C SER A 28 -3.16 -28.85 -1.98
N TYR A 29 -2.05 -28.40 -2.54
CA TYR A 29 -1.94 -27.94 -3.93
C TYR A 29 -0.68 -28.48 -4.66
N VAL A 30 -0.18 -29.63 -4.21
CA VAL A 30 0.97 -30.31 -4.85
C VAL A 30 0.69 -30.58 -6.32
N GLY A 31 -0.55 -30.95 -6.69
CA GLY A 31 -0.93 -31.17 -8.08
C GLY A 31 -0.66 -29.94 -8.96
N LEU A 32 -1.04 -28.74 -8.50
CA LEU A 32 -0.75 -27.50 -9.22
C LEU A 32 0.75 -27.14 -9.18
N SER A 33 1.38 -27.28 -8.01
CA SER A 33 2.82 -26.98 -7.86
C SER A 33 3.70 -27.82 -8.76
N SER A 34 3.36 -29.11 -8.98
CA SER A 34 4.11 -30.00 -9.87
C SER A 34 4.06 -29.54 -11.34
N ILE A 35 2.94 -28.98 -11.77
CA ILE A 35 2.82 -28.41 -13.13
C ILE A 35 3.57 -27.08 -13.24
N LEU A 36 3.48 -26.20 -12.20
CA LEU A 36 4.16 -24.91 -12.21
C LEU A 36 5.69 -25.01 -12.24
N ILE A 37 6.28 -26.11 -11.76
CA ILE A 37 7.73 -26.35 -11.85
C ILE A 37 8.19 -26.41 -13.31
N ASP A 38 7.37 -26.98 -14.19
CA ASP A 38 7.68 -27.14 -15.62
C ASP A 38 7.30 -25.90 -16.46
N HIS A 39 6.57 -24.94 -15.85
CA HIS A 39 6.20 -23.68 -16.51
C HIS A 39 7.33 -22.65 -16.42
N ASN A 40 8.09 -22.49 -17.52
CA ASN A 40 9.19 -21.52 -17.61
C ASN A 40 8.72 -20.06 -17.55
N SER A 41 7.44 -19.78 -17.83
CA SER A 41 6.85 -18.43 -17.83
C SER A 41 6.40 -17.96 -16.45
N ILE A 42 6.20 -18.87 -15.48
CA ILE A 42 5.68 -18.55 -14.15
C ILE A 42 6.70 -18.92 -13.08
N LYS A 43 7.27 -17.90 -12.41
CA LYS A 43 8.22 -18.10 -11.32
C LYS A 43 7.49 -18.27 -9.99
N THR A 44 7.67 -19.41 -9.34
CA THR A 44 7.18 -19.61 -7.96
C THR A 44 8.16 -19.05 -6.96
N ILE A 45 7.74 -18.06 -6.18
CA ILE A 45 8.53 -17.42 -5.12
C ILE A 45 8.19 -18.09 -3.79
N VAL A 46 9.14 -18.85 -3.26
CA VAL A 46 8.99 -19.56 -1.99
C VAL A 46 9.30 -18.61 -0.82
N CYS A 47 8.28 -18.30 -0.04
CA CYS A 47 8.33 -17.42 1.12
C CYS A 47 8.54 -18.20 2.44
N ARG A 48 8.67 -17.48 3.54
CA ARG A 48 8.91 -18.06 4.87
C ARG A 48 7.66 -18.03 5.76
N HIS A 49 6.65 -17.26 5.32
CA HIS A 49 5.38 -17.12 6.03
C HIS A 49 4.28 -16.74 5.04
N GLU A 50 3.07 -17.27 5.20
CA GLU A 50 1.97 -17.03 4.26
C GLU A 50 1.50 -15.57 4.24
N ALA A 51 1.59 -14.86 5.37
CA ALA A 51 1.35 -13.41 5.36
C ALA A 51 2.40 -12.68 4.52
N GLY A 52 3.68 -13.08 4.58
CA GLY A 52 4.74 -12.57 3.72
C GLY A 52 4.43 -12.82 2.25
N ALA A 53 4.04 -14.05 1.90
CA ALA A 53 3.64 -14.41 0.54
C ALA A 53 2.46 -13.56 0.03
N ALA A 54 1.40 -13.41 0.83
CA ALA A 54 0.23 -12.63 0.45
C ALA A 54 0.51 -11.10 0.39
N PHE A 55 1.36 -10.56 1.26
CA PHE A 55 1.83 -9.16 1.15
C PHE A 55 2.70 -8.93 -0.09
N MET A 56 3.58 -9.88 -0.44
CA MET A 56 4.35 -9.81 -1.68
C MET A 56 3.43 -9.85 -2.90
N ALA A 57 2.45 -10.75 -2.93
CA ALA A 57 1.48 -10.84 -4.00
C ALA A 57 0.64 -9.55 -4.14
N ALA A 58 0.17 -8.99 -3.02
CA ALA A 58 -0.56 -7.72 -3.03
C ALA A 58 0.31 -6.56 -3.54
N ALA A 59 1.58 -6.49 -3.12
CA ALA A 59 2.52 -5.48 -3.61
C ALA A 59 2.81 -5.65 -5.10
N ASP A 60 3.01 -6.87 -5.57
CA ASP A 60 3.18 -7.21 -6.99
C ASP A 60 1.97 -6.77 -7.81
N GLY A 61 0.76 -7.05 -7.30
CA GLY A 61 -0.49 -6.62 -7.93
C GLY A 61 -0.60 -5.10 -8.08
N ARG A 62 -0.22 -4.35 -7.05
CA ARG A 62 -0.18 -2.88 -7.11
C ARG A 62 0.82 -2.35 -8.13
N LEU A 63 2.02 -2.96 -8.18
CA LEU A 63 3.07 -2.55 -9.11
C LEU A 63 2.70 -2.80 -10.57
N ARG A 64 1.84 -3.77 -10.84
CA ARG A 64 1.40 -4.16 -12.17
C ARG A 64 0.04 -3.60 -12.56
N ASN A 65 -0.71 -3.03 -11.63
CA ASN A 65 -2.13 -2.68 -11.78
C ASN A 65 -2.97 -3.87 -12.30
N ARG A 66 -2.62 -5.06 -11.82
CA ARG A 66 -3.26 -6.35 -12.11
C ARG A 66 -3.30 -7.17 -10.83
N ALA A 67 -4.10 -8.24 -10.80
CA ALA A 67 -4.11 -9.09 -9.62
C ALA A 67 -2.76 -9.81 -9.42
N GLY A 68 -2.17 -9.65 -8.24
CA GLY A 68 -1.09 -10.52 -7.78
C GLY A 68 -1.64 -11.88 -7.37
N VAL A 69 -0.79 -12.90 -7.31
CA VAL A 69 -1.24 -14.26 -7.00
C VAL A 69 -0.47 -14.85 -5.82
N ALA A 70 -1.20 -15.28 -4.79
CA ALA A 70 -0.66 -16.08 -3.69
C ALA A 70 -1.28 -17.47 -3.66
N MET A 71 -0.51 -18.46 -3.22
CA MET A 71 -1.02 -19.80 -2.92
C MET A 71 -0.77 -20.14 -1.46
N VAL A 72 -1.80 -20.63 -0.77
CA VAL A 72 -1.75 -21.02 0.64
C VAL A 72 -2.42 -22.38 0.88
N SER A 73 -1.87 -23.14 1.84
CA SER A 73 -2.39 -24.46 2.17
C SER A 73 -3.47 -24.35 3.23
N ARG A 74 -4.62 -24.94 2.99
CA ARG A 74 -5.75 -25.20 3.91
C ARG A 74 -5.94 -24.12 5.02
N GLY A 75 -6.53 -24.50 6.14
CA GLY A 75 -6.86 -23.64 7.27
C GLY A 75 -5.69 -22.86 7.87
N PRO A 76 -4.60 -23.50 8.32
CA PRO A 76 -3.46 -22.79 8.93
C PRO A 76 -2.78 -21.81 7.98
N GLY A 77 -2.53 -22.20 6.72
CA GLY A 77 -1.89 -21.32 5.74
C GLY A 77 -2.77 -20.11 5.40
N LEU A 78 -4.08 -20.33 5.24
CA LEU A 78 -5.01 -19.21 5.06
C LEU A 78 -5.05 -18.31 6.29
N ALA A 79 -5.17 -18.86 7.50
CA ALA A 79 -5.23 -18.07 8.73
C ALA A 79 -4.01 -17.16 8.87
N ASN A 80 -2.81 -17.64 8.54
CA ASN A 80 -1.60 -16.84 8.52
C ASN A 80 -1.64 -15.71 7.49
N SER A 81 -2.29 -15.90 6.34
CA SER A 81 -2.36 -14.90 5.26
C SER A 81 -3.44 -13.83 5.45
N MET A 82 -4.39 -14.01 6.37
CA MET A 82 -5.57 -13.15 6.52
C MET A 82 -5.25 -11.67 6.75
N VAL A 83 -4.17 -11.35 7.45
CA VAL A 83 -3.75 -9.96 7.67
C VAL A 83 -3.43 -9.24 6.35
N ALA A 84 -2.86 -9.94 5.39
CA ALA A 84 -2.55 -9.40 4.07
C ALA A 84 -3.82 -9.27 3.20
N LEU A 85 -4.76 -10.23 3.29
CA LEU A 85 -6.04 -10.14 2.61
C LEU A 85 -6.86 -8.96 3.13
N HIS A 86 -6.97 -8.80 4.45
CA HIS A 86 -7.60 -7.65 5.08
C HIS A 86 -6.98 -6.33 4.60
N SER A 87 -5.64 -6.26 4.55
CA SER A 87 -4.94 -5.10 4.02
C SER A 87 -5.29 -4.85 2.55
N ALA A 88 -5.24 -5.87 1.70
CA ALA A 88 -5.55 -5.74 0.28
C ALA A 88 -6.99 -5.27 0.03
N TYR A 89 -7.96 -5.73 0.83
CA TYR A 89 -9.37 -5.31 0.76
C TYR A 89 -9.52 -3.81 1.04
N HIS A 90 -8.92 -3.33 2.12
CA HIS A 90 -8.97 -1.91 2.47
C HIS A 90 -8.11 -1.02 1.58
N ASP A 91 -7.00 -1.54 1.07
CA ASP A 91 -6.12 -0.82 0.13
C ASP A 91 -6.70 -0.74 -1.30
N ALA A 92 -7.83 -1.40 -1.57
CA ALA A 92 -8.36 -1.61 -2.92
C ALA A 92 -7.27 -2.19 -3.84
N THR A 93 -6.59 -3.24 -3.38
CA THR A 93 -5.48 -3.87 -4.09
C THR A 93 -5.95 -5.18 -4.71
N PRO A 94 -5.82 -5.38 -6.04
CA PRO A 94 -6.24 -6.60 -6.70
C PRO A 94 -5.32 -7.76 -6.30
N LEU A 95 -5.93 -8.85 -5.82
CA LEU A 95 -5.23 -10.03 -5.34
C LEU A 95 -6.09 -11.28 -5.60
N VAL A 96 -5.50 -12.33 -6.13
CA VAL A 96 -6.10 -13.66 -6.22
C VAL A 96 -5.34 -14.59 -5.27
N VAL A 97 -6.07 -15.23 -4.36
CA VAL A 97 -5.49 -16.21 -3.43
C VAL A 97 -6.05 -17.58 -3.75
N ILE A 98 -5.18 -18.50 -4.16
CA ILE A 98 -5.53 -19.92 -4.40
C ILE A 98 -5.33 -20.65 -3.07
N ILE A 99 -6.39 -21.24 -2.56
CA ILE A 99 -6.43 -21.91 -1.26
C ILE A 99 -6.69 -23.40 -1.49
N GLY A 100 -5.77 -24.24 -1.07
CA GLY A 100 -6.02 -25.67 -1.07
C GLY A 100 -7.06 -26.06 -0.02
N GLN A 101 -7.86 -27.09 -0.32
CA GLN A 101 -8.87 -27.65 0.58
C GLN A 101 -8.70 -29.18 0.63
N VAL A 102 -9.28 -29.80 1.65
CA VAL A 102 -9.35 -31.27 1.74
C VAL A 102 -10.11 -31.85 0.56
N GLU A 103 -9.94 -33.15 0.28
CA GLU A 103 -10.70 -33.82 -0.77
C GLU A 103 -12.22 -33.68 -0.55
N ARG A 104 -12.99 -33.51 -1.63
CA ARG A 104 -14.46 -33.33 -1.60
C ARG A 104 -15.21 -34.44 -0.86
N LYS A 105 -14.70 -35.68 -0.92
CA LYS A 105 -15.28 -36.83 -0.20
C LYS A 105 -15.24 -36.67 1.33
N ASP A 106 -14.35 -35.80 1.84
CA ASP A 106 -14.11 -35.59 3.27
C ASP A 106 -14.76 -34.31 3.84
N PHE A 107 -15.47 -33.56 3.01
CA PHE A 107 -16.16 -32.34 3.46
C PHE A 107 -17.16 -32.62 4.57
N GLY A 108 -17.17 -31.74 5.59
CA GLY A 108 -18.06 -31.81 6.75
C GLY A 108 -17.71 -32.91 7.77
N ARG A 109 -16.54 -33.53 7.64
CA ARG A 109 -16.09 -34.63 8.50
C ARG A 109 -15.06 -34.22 9.54
N LEU A 110 -14.75 -32.92 9.67
CA LEU A 110 -13.64 -32.39 10.46
C LEU A 110 -12.30 -33.00 10.01
N ALA A 111 -12.11 -33.14 8.69
CA ALA A 111 -10.87 -33.60 8.12
C ALA A 111 -9.71 -32.67 8.49
N LEU A 112 -8.47 -33.15 8.42
CA LEU A 112 -7.30 -32.40 8.85
C LEU A 112 -7.23 -31.04 8.16
N GLN A 113 -7.31 -29.94 8.95
CA GLN A 113 -7.23 -28.56 8.48
C GLN A 113 -8.40 -28.10 7.59
N GLU A 114 -9.50 -28.84 7.54
CA GLU A 114 -10.72 -28.43 6.86
C GLU A 114 -11.26 -27.10 7.45
N GLN A 115 -11.68 -26.18 6.57
CA GLN A 115 -12.28 -24.90 6.98
C GLN A 115 -13.45 -24.52 6.07
N ASN A 116 -14.41 -23.79 6.63
CA ASN A 116 -15.42 -23.12 5.82
C ASN A 116 -14.90 -21.74 5.40
N TYR A 117 -14.29 -21.69 4.23
CA TYR A 117 -13.66 -20.46 3.72
C TYR A 117 -14.66 -19.38 3.36
N PHE A 118 -15.90 -19.72 2.99
CA PHE A 118 -16.96 -18.75 2.74
C PHE A 118 -17.28 -17.91 4.00
N LEU A 119 -17.41 -18.58 5.15
CA LEU A 119 -17.64 -17.86 6.41
C LEU A 119 -16.41 -17.07 6.87
N LEU A 120 -15.22 -17.64 6.68
CA LEU A 120 -13.99 -17.03 7.20
C LEU A 120 -13.57 -15.78 6.41
N LEU A 121 -13.86 -15.72 5.12
CA LEU A 121 -13.36 -14.70 4.21
C LEU A 121 -14.41 -13.70 3.73
N SER A 122 -15.69 -13.89 4.04
CA SER A 122 -16.80 -13.09 3.52
C SER A 122 -16.69 -11.58 3.77
N ASP A 123 -15.98 -11.15 4.83
CA ASP A 123 -15.83 -9.74 5.21
C ASP A 123 -14.52 -9.10 4.68
N ILE A 124 -13.55 -9.91 4.28
CA ILE A 124 -12.22 -9.45 3.87
C ILE A 124 -11.85 -9.80 2.43
N THR A 125 -12.81 -10.32 1.65
CA THR A 125 -12.65 -10.58 0.22
C THR A 125 -13.85 -10.09 -0.56
N LYS A 126 -13.66 -9.83 -1.86
CA LYS A 126 -14.76 -9.48 -2.76
C LYS A 126 -15.62 -10.69 -3.12
N ALA A 127 -14.99 -11.87 -3.16
CA ALA A 127 -15.65 -13.13 -3.42
C ALA A 127 -14.80 -14.30 -2.92
N VAL A 128 -15.51 -15.40 -2.60
CA VAL A 128 -14.92 -16.72 -2.39
C VAL A 128 -15.55 -17.65 -3.43
N LEU A 129 -14.73 -18.22 -4.29
CA LEU A 129 -15.14 -19.10 -5.38
C LEU A 129 -14.54 -20.49 -5.13
N GLU A 130 -15.31 -21.53 -5.36
CA GLU A 130 -14.85 -22.91 -5.15
C GLU A 130 -14.93 -23.74 -6.44
N VAL A 131 -13.83 -24.42 -6.78
CA VAL A 131 -13.77 -25.31 -7.96
C VAL A 131 -14.23 -26.71 -7.57
N ASN A 132 -15.53 -26.96 -7.70
CA ASN A 132 -16.14 -28.26 -7.36
C ASN A 132 -16.26 -29.23 -8.55
N GLN A 133 -16.18 -28.69 -9.77
CA GLN A 133 -16.30 -29.41 -11.02
C GLN A 133 -15.10 -29.11 -11.93
N PRO A 134 -14.47 -30.09 -12.57
CA PRO A 134 -13.33 -29.87 -13.46
C PRO A 134 -13.62 -28.86 -14.56
N ASP A 135 -14.81 -28.95 -15.17
CA ASP A 135 -15.23 -28.09 -16.30
C ASP A 135 -15.44 -26.62 -15.91
N MET A 136 -15.55 -26.31 -14.62
CA MET A 136 -15.69 -24.93 -14.13
C MET A 136 -14.34 -24.25 -13.81
N ALA A 137 -13.23 -24.98 -13.83
CA ALA A 137 -11.93 -24.46 -13.39
C ALA A 137 -11.49 -23.21 -14.16
N SER A 138 -11.61 -23.22 -15.49
CA SER A 138 -11.25 -22.10 -16.35
C SER A 138 -12.15 -20.87 -16.13
N GLU A 139 -13.48 -21.10 -16.03
CA GLU A 139 -14.46 -20.05 -15.78
C GLU A 139 -14.24 -19.39 -14.42
N ILE A 140 -14.03 -20.19 -13.36
CA ILE A 140 -13.82 -19.68 -11.99
C ILE A 140 -12.53 -18.87 -11.92
N LEU A 141 -11.44 -19.33 -12.55
CA LEU A 141 -10.19 -18.59 -12.59
C LEU A 141 -10.36 -17.22 -13.26
N THR A 142 -10.93 -17.19 -14.47
CA THR A 142 -11.16 -15.95 -15.22
C THR A 142 -12.09 -15.00 -14.46
N ARG A 143 -13.14 -15.52 -13.84
CA ARG A 143 -14.06 -14.76 -12.99
C ARG A 143 -13.35 -14.18 -11.76
N ALA A 144 -12.44 -14.92 -11.14
CA ALA A 144 -11.67 -14.45 -9.99
C ALA A 144 -10.81 -13.24 -10.35
N PHE A 145 -10.06 -13.31 -11.46
CA PHE A 145 -9.26 -12.17 -11.93
C PHE A 145 -10.14 -10.97 -12.30
N HIS A 146 -11.24 -11.19 -13.03
CA HIS A 146 -12.17 -10.12 -13.37
C HIS A 146 -12.72 -9.42 -12.11
N LEU A 147 -13.17 -10.18 -11.11
CA LEU A 147 -13.69 -9.62 -9.86
C LEU A 147 -12.60 -8.89 -9.06
N ALA A 148 -11.38 -9.44 -9.02
CA ALA A 148 -10.28 -8.81 -8.29
C ALA A 148 -9.90 -7.45 -8.88
N GLU A 149 -9.99 -7.28 -10.20
CA GLU A 149 -9.50 -6.11 -10.93
C GLU A 149 -10.58 -5.07 -11.27
N SER A 150 -11.87 -5.40 -11.16
CA SER A 150 -12.99 -4.53 -11.58
C SER A 150 -13.61 -3.73 -10.44
N GLY A 151 -14.24 -2.59 -10.76
CA GLY A 151 -14.89 -1.70 -9.80
C GLY A 151 -13.91 -1.21 -8.74
N THR A 152 -14.21 -1.42 -7.44
CA THR A 152 -13.24 -1.29 -6.36
C THR A 152 -12.36 -2.56 -6.37
N PRO A 153 -11.07 -2.50 -6.77
CA PRO A 153 -10.22 -3.68 -6.75
C PRO A 153 -10.08 -4.30 -5.36
N GLY A 154 -9.79 -5.59 -5.29
CA GLY A 154 -9.63 -6.24 -3.99
C GLY A 154 -9.34 -7.73 -4.08
N PRO A 155 -9.15 -8.41 -2.94
CA PRO A 155 -8.83 -9.83 -2.91
C PRO A 155 -10.03 -10.70 -3.29
N VAL A 156 -9.76 -11.76 -4.05
CA VAL A 156 -10.68 -12.84 -4.38
C VAL A 156 -10.01 -14.16 -4.03
N ALA A 157 -10.73 -15.04 -3.34
CA ALA A 157 -10.24 -16.36 -2.99
C ALA A 157 -10.78 -17.41 -3.96
N ILE A 158 -9.91 -18.32 -4.41
CA ILE A 158 -10.27 -19.53 -5.15
C ILE A 158 -9.96 -20.73 -4.26
N VAL A 159 -10.99 -21.45 -3.83
CA VAL A 159 -10.87 -22.67 -3.04
C VAL A 159 -10.76 -23.86 -3.97
N MET A 160 -9.71 -24.66 -3.80
CA MET A 160 -9.43 -25.82 -4.64
C MET A 160 -9.27 -27.08 -3.80
N PRO A 161 -10.27 -27.98 -3.80
CA PRO A 161 -10.12 -29.31 -3.22
C PRO A 161 -8.95 -30.07 -3.86
N GLU A 162 -8.15 -30.77 -3.05
CA GLU A 162 -6.92 -31.38 -3.56
C GLU A 162 -7.16 -32.46 -4.62
N ASP A 163 -8.29 -33.16 -4.56
CA ASP A 163 -8.66 -34.18 -5.53
C ASP A 163 -9.10 -33.63 -6.89
N ILE A 164 -9.32 -32.31 -7.03
CA ILE A 164 -9.75 -31.69 -8.29
C ILE A 164 -8.58 -31.54 -9.27
N PHE A 165 -7.35 -31.37 -8.78
CA PHE A 165 -6.20 -31.04 -9.62
C PHE A 165 -5.88 -32.10 -10.65
N ASP A 166 -6.07 -33.36 -10.31
CA ASP A 166 -5.79 -34.53 -11.19
C ASP A 166 -6.97 -34.90 -12.09
N GLN A 167 -8.14 -34.28 -11.87
CA GLN A 167 -9.30 -34.55 -12.71
C GLN A 167 -9.15 -33.91 -14.08
N LYS A 168 -9.72 -34.60 -15.09
CA LYS A 168 -9.61 -34.19 -16.48
C LYS A 168 -10.83 -33.42 -16.94
N THR A 169 -10.61 -32.45 -17.82
CA THR A 169 -11.64 -31.68 -18.51
C THR A 169 -11.28 -31.52 -19.99
N GLU A 170 -12.26 -31.29 -20.83
CA GLU A 170 -12.09 -30.91 -22.23
C GLU A 170 -12.19 -29.38 -22.43
N ILE A 171 -12.51 -28.63 -21.35
CA ILE A 171 -12.59 -27.16 -21.37
C ILE A 171 -11.18 -26.59 -21.34
N ASN A 172 -10.86 -25.78 -22.33
CA ASN A 172 -9.57 -25.11 -22.42
C ASN A 172 -9.48 -23.93 -21.43
N ALA A 173 -8.25 -23.56 -21.07
CA ALA A 173 -8.00 -22.32 -20.35
C ALA A 173 -8.43 -21.12 -21.18
N VAL A 174 -9.02 -20.12 -20.52
CA VAL A 174 -9.47 -18.86 -21.13
C VAL A 174 -8.69 -17.69 -20.54
N GLY A 175 -8.30 -16.77 -21.39
CA GLY A 175 -7.59 -15.55 -21.00
C GLY A 175 -8.49 -14.49 -20.38
N PRO A 176 -7.91 -13.33 -20.02
CA PRO A 176 -8.63 -12.26 -19.34
C PRO A 176 -9.75 -11.69 -20.18
N THR A 177 -10.86 -11.35 -19.53
CA THR A 177 -11.88 -10.46 -20.10
C THR A 177 -11.26 -9.09 -20.35
N ALA A 178 -11.67 -8.42 -21.43
CA ALA A 178 -11.26 -7.04 -21.67
C ALA A 178 -11.60 -6.16 -20.45
N LYS A 179 -10.64 -5.36 -20.00
CA LYS A 179 -10.85 -4.48 -18.85
C LYS A 179 -11.97 -3.48 -19.16
N VAL A 180 -13.00 -3.49 -18.33
CA VAL A 180 -14.10 -2.55 -18.42
C VAL A 180 -13.75 -1.34 -17.56
N SER A 181 -13.57 -0.18 -18.20
CA SER A 181 -13.37 1.11 -17.52
C SER A 181 -14.66 1.91 -17.54
N ALA A 182 -14.99 2.53 -16.42
CA ALA A 182 -16.14 3.40 -16.31
C ALA A 182 -15.77 4.82 -16.76
N SER A 183 -16.35 5.30 -17.86
CA SER A 183 -16.15 6.66 -18.36
C SER A 183 -17.18 7.63 -17.79
N PRO A 184 -16.79 8.89 -17.49
CA PRO A 184 -17.70 9.89 -16.98
C PRO A 184 -18.71 10.35 -18.04
N ARG A 185 -19.93 10.70 -17.63
CA ARG A 185 -20.89 11.34 -18.52
C ARG A 185 -20.42 12.76 -18.85
N ALA A 186 -20.59 13.18 -20.11
CA ALA A 186 -20.21 14.53 -20.53
C ALA A 186 -20.83 15.63 -19.65
N LYS A 187 -22.12 15.48 -19.26
CA LYS A 187 -22.81 16.41 -18.37
C LYS A 187 -22.15 16.52 -16.99
N ASP A 188 -21.64 15.43 -16.45
CA ASP A 188 -20.97 15.45 -15.13
C ASP A 188 -19.64 16.21 -15.21
N ILE A 189 -18.92 16.04 -16.33
CA ILE A 189 -17.68 16.80 -16.59
C ILE A 189 -17.97 18.28 -16.79
N ASP A 190 -19.00 18.64 -17.56
CA ASP A 190 -19.39 20.03 -17.74
C ASP A 190 -19.77 20.68 -16.40
N THR A 191 -20.54 19.97 -15.56
CA THR A 191 -20.88 20.42 -14.20
C THR A 191 -19.61 20.59 -13.33
N LEU A 192 -18.65 19.66 -13.42
CA LEU A 192 -17.39 19.74 -12.68
C LEU A 192 -16.55 20.95 -13.12
N VAL A 193 -16.49 21.23 -14.44
CA VAL A 193 -15.82 22.42 -14.98
C VAL A 193 -16.46 23.70 -14.44
N ASP A 194 -17.80 23.78 -14.42
CA ASP A 194 -18.53 24.93 -13.87
C ASP A 194 -18.24 25.11 -12.37
N MET A 195 -18.24 24.03 -11.57
CA MET A 195 -17.90 24.07 -10.15
C MET A 195 -16.46 24.52 -9.93
N ILE A 196 -15.50 23.99 -10.70
CA ILE A 196 -14.10 24.43 -10.62
C ILE A 196 -13.98 25.90 -11.01
N SER A 197 -14.68 26.35 -12.05
CA SER A 197 -14.62 27.74 -12.53
C SER A 197 -15.15 28.72 -11.49
N ALA A 198 -16.21 28.36 -10.79
CA ALA A 198 -16.83 29.20 -9.75
C ALA A 198 -16.03 29.23 -8.44
N SER A 199 -15.17 28.24 -8.19
CA SER A 199 -14.41 28.12 -6.96
C SER A 199 -13.19 29.07 -6.94
N GLN A 200 -12.95 29.73 -5.81
CA GLN A 200 -11.75 30.51 -5.55
C GLN A 200 -10.66 29.72 -4.83
N ARG A 201 -11.05 28.75 -4.03
CA ARG A 201 -10.16 27.90 -3.22
C ARG A 201 -10.49 26.42 -3.37
N PRO A 202 -10.38 25.87 -4.60
CA PRO A 202 -10.56 24.42 -4.79
C PRO A 202 -9.44 23.65 -4.08
N LEU A 203 -9.76 22.41 -3.63
CA LEU A 203 -8.77 21.47 -3.07
C LEU A 203 -8.99 20.11 -3.69
N VAL A 204 -7.93 19.50 -4.22
CA VAL A 204 -8.00 18.17 -4.84
C VAL A 204 -7.27 17.15 -3.97
N LEU A 205 -7.98 16.15 -3.48
CA LEU A 205 -7.43 14.98 -2.79
C LEU A 205 -7.25 13.86 -3.79
N VAL A 206 -6.02 13.39 -3.99
CA VAL A 206 -5.70 12.35 -4.97
C VAL A 206 -5.38 11.04 -4.27
N GLY A 207 -6.16 10.01 -4.55
CA GLY A 207 -6.05 8.69 -3.92
C GLY A 207 -5.60 7.56 -4.86
N GLY A 208 -5.53 6.36 -4.29
CA GLY A 208 -4.93 5.20 -4.96
C GLY A 208 -5.64 4.70 -6.19
N ALA A 209 -6.95 4.96 -6.37
CA ALA A 209 -7.66 4.54 -7.56
C ALA A 209 -7.19 5.26 -8.84
N LEU A 210 -6.44 6.35 -8.71
CA LEU A 210 -5.82 7.02 -9.86
C LEU A 210 -4.94 6.06 -10.68
N LEU A 211 -4.25 5.14 -10.02
CA LEU A 211 -3.35 4.18 -10.66
C LEU A 211 -4.04 2.86 -11.04
N ALA A 212 -5.20 2.55 -10.47
CA ALA A 212 -5.83 1.23 -10.61
C ALA A 212 -6.18 0.84 -12.06
N GLU A 213 -6.42 1.82 -12.94
CA GLU A 213 -6.76 1.59 -14.34
C GLU A 213 -5.68 2.10 -15.31
N ALA A 214 -4.60 2.67 -14.80
CA ALA A 214 -3.47 3.08 -15.63
C ALA A 214 -2.74 1.84 -16.18
N VAL A 215 -2.35 1.87 -17.44
CA VAL A 215 -1.45 0.84 -18.00
C VAL A 215 -0.08 0.96 -17.34
N SER A 216 0.33 2.18 -17.03
CA SER A 216 1.51 2.50 -16.24
C SER A 216 1.32 3.84 -15.51
N GLU A 217 2.09 4.09 -14.46
CA GLU A 217 2.11 5.40 -13.79
C GLU A 217 2.44 6.55 -14.76
N LYS A 218 3.23 6.26 -15.80
CA LYS A 218 3.61 7.22 -16.84
C LYS A 218 2.42 7.69 -17.70
N ASP A 219 1.32 6.97 -17.68
CA ASP A 219 0.14 7.32 -18.50
C ASP A 219 -0.74 8.39 -17.84
N VAL A 220 -0.77 8.46 -16.52
CA VAL A 220 -1.72 9.31 -15.77
C VAL A 220 -1.08 10.42 -14.98
N LEU A 221 0.11 10.20 -14.39
CA LEU A 221 0.74 11.21 -13.53
C LEU A 221 1.14 12.50 -14.29
N PRO A 222 1.67 12.46 -15.51
CA PRO A 222 1.89 13.68 -16.32
C PRO A 222 0.60 14.43 -16.63
N LYS A 223 -0.51 13.71 -16.85
CA LYS A 223 -1.82 14.35 -17.10
C LYS A 223 -2.37 15.02 -15.84
N LEU A 224 -2.11 14.44 -14.66
CA LEU A 224 -2.43 15.08 -13.38
C LEU A 224 -1.67 16.40 -13.20
N ASN A 225 -0.40 16.46 -13.58
CA ASN A 225 0.38 17.71 -13.57
C ASN A 225 -0.22 18.75 -14.51
N THR A 226 -0.51 18.33 -15.75
CA THR A 226 -1.17 19.20 -16.74
C THR A 226 -2.51 19.71 -16.23
N LEU A 227 -3.32 18.86 -15.57
CA LEU A 227 -4.59 19.27 -14.97
C LEU A 227 -4.37 20.32 -13.87
N ALA A 228 -3.41 20.06 -12.96
CA ALA A 228 -3.09 20.97 -11.86
C ALA A 228 -2.69 22.37 -12.38
N GLU A 229 -1.86 22.41 -13.43
CA GLU A 229 -1.41 23.65 -14.05
C GLU A 229 -2.51 24.35 -14.85
N THR A 230 -3.25 23.57 -15.69
CA THR A 230 -4.29 24.11 -16.57
C THR A 230 -5.43 24.74 -15.81
N TYR A 231 -5.86 24.10 -14.73
CA TYR A 231 -6.99 24.53 -13.92
C TYR A 231 -6.59 25.28 -12.64
N ALA A 232 -5.28 25.50 -12.42
CA ALA A 232 -4.71 26.06 -11.20
C ALA A 232 -5.29 25.39 -9.94
N LEU A 233 -5.02 24.11 -9.80
CA LEU A 233 -5.52 23.29 -8.70
C LEU A 233 -4.39 22.89 -7.74
N PRO A 234 -4.53 23.10 -6.43
CA PRO A 234 -3.63 22.48 -5.46
C PRO A 234 -3.96 20.98 -5.33
N ILE A 235 -2.94 20.16 -5.43
CA ILE A 235 -3.05 18.70 -5.36
C ILE A 235 -2.50 18.21 -4.02
N CYS A 236 -3.32 17.44 -3.30
CA CYS A 236 -2.96 16.82 -2.03
C CYS A 236 -3.00 15.30 -2.16
N PRO A 237 -1.85 14.62 -2.29
CA PRO A 237 -1.81 13.17 -2.18
C PRO A 237 -2.33 12.70 -0.83
N THR A 238 -3.07 11.58 -0.83
CA THR A 238 -3.72 11.07 0.37
C THR A 238 -2.88 9.99 1.07
N HIS A 239 -3.42 9.46 2.17
CA HIS A 239 -2.74 8.51 3.05
C HIS A 239 -2.11 7.35 2.28
N ARG A 240 -0.81 7.13 2.52
CA ARG A 240 0.01 6.09 1.87
C ARG A 240 0.10 6.19 0.33
N ARG A 241 -0.06 7.42 -0.20
CA ARG A 241 0.05 7.71 -1.65
C ARG A 241 0.89 8.97 -1.93
N PRO A 242 1.98 9.26 -1.16
CA PRO A 242 2.70 10.55 -1.28
C PRO A 242 3.35 10.77 -2.65
N HIS A 243 3.66 9.71 -3.40
CA HIS A 243 4.30 9.75 -4.72
C HIS A 243 3.35 10.12 -5.88
N LEU A 244 2.04 10.22 -5.63
CA LEU A 244 1.09 10.55 -6.71
C LEU A 244 1.26 11.96 -7.25
N PHE A 245 1.91 12.84 -6.51
CA PHE A 245 2.23 14.19 -6.95
C PHE A 245 3.57 14.64 -6.37
N ASP A 246 4.41 15.28 -7.19
CA ASP A 246 5.74 15.71 -6.75
C ASP A 246 5.65 16.71 -5.59
N SER A 247 6.30 16.39 -4.47
CA SER A 247 6.25 17.23 -3.27
C SER A 247 6.90 18.62 -3.44
N LYS A 248 7.69 18.82 -4.50
CA LYS A 248 8.30 20.11 -4.86
C LYS A 248 7.54 20.86 -5.96
N HIS A 249 6.46 20.29 -6.48
CA HIS A 249 5.66 20.96 -7.52
C HIS A 249 4.99 22.22 -6.93
N PRO A 250 4.94 23.36 -7.64
CA PRO A 250 4.31 24.59 -7.15
C PRO A 250 2.85 24.40 -6.71
N ASN A 251 2.12 23.50 -7.38
CA ASN A 251 0.73 23.17 -7.05
C ASN A 251 0.60 22.10 -5.94
N TYR A 252 1.68 21.72 -5.26
CA TYR A 252 1.58 20.78 -4.15
C TYR A 252 0.89 21.43 -2.96
N GLY A 253 -0.31 20.93 -2.61
CA GLY A 253 -1.15 21.50 -1.54
C GLY A 253 -0.88 20.89 -0.15
N GLY A 254 0.08 19.97 -0.03
CA GLY A 254 0.39 19.24 1.20
C GLY A 254 -0.06 17.77 1.15
N TYR A 255 0.27 17.02 2.20
CA TYR A 255 -0.04 15.60 2.31
C TYR A 255 -1.21 15.35 3.26
N MET A 256 -2.27 14.70 2.78
CA MET A 256 -3.47 14.36 3.55
C MET A 256 -3.36 12.95 4.14
N GLY A 257 -2.50 12.79 5.13
CA GLY A 257 -2.28 11.52 5.84
C GLY A 257 -2.89 11.48 7.24
N ILE A 258 -2.40 10.56 8.06
CA ILE A 258 -2.79 10.45 9.47
C ILE A 258 -2.41 11.75 10.20
N ARG A 259 -3.40 12.44 10.76
CA ARG A 259 -3.23 13.68 11.54
C ARG A 259 -2.39 14.72 10.80
N VAL A 260 -3.02 15.37 9.86
CA VAL A 260 -2.45 16.55 9.21
C VAL A 260 -2.10 17.61 10.28
N PRO A 261 -0.90 18.22 10.24
CA PRO A 261 -0.52 19.27 11.19
C PRO A 261 -1.51 20.43 11.22
N GLY A 262 -1.76 20.98 12.44
CA GLY A 262 -2.73 22.06 12.65
C GLY A 262 -2.65 23.19 11.62
N PRO A 263 -1.48 23.81 11.41
CA PRO A 263 -1.37 24.92 10.45
C PRO A 263 -1.79 24.55 9.02
N LEU A 264 -1.53 23.30 8.57
CA LEU A 264 -1.90 22.87 7.23
C LEU A 264 -3.39 22.51 7.12
N ILE A 265 -3.95 21.78 8.08
CA ILE A 265 -5.38 21.45 8.06
C ILE A 265 -6.25 22.69 8.22
N ASP A 266 -5.80 23.69 8.97
CA ASP A 266 -6.51 24.97 9.14
C ASP A 266 -6.53 25.78 7.83
N GLU A 267 -5.46 25.72 7.04
CA GLU A 267 -5.47 26.28 5.68
C GLU A 267 -6.39 25.47 4.76
N MET A 268 -6.29 24.14 4.74
CA MET A 268 -7.12 23.27 3.89
C MET A 268 -8.63 23.45 4.16
N LYS A 269 -9.03 23.70 5.40
CA LYS A 269 -10.42 23.97 5.78
C LYS A 269 -11.01 25.25 5.21
N LYS A 270 -10.20 26.14 4.65
CA LYS A 270 -10.65 27.35 3.96
C LYS A 270 -11.08 27.08 2.51
N ALA A 271 -10.95 25.85 2.04
CA ALA A 271 -11.42 25.44 0.71
C ALA A 271 -12.92 25.73 0.55
N ASP A 272 -13.33 26.08 -0.65
CA ASP A 272 -14.73 26.31 -1.04
C ASP A 272 -15.25 25.25 -2.03
N LEU A 273 -14.39 24.33 -2.46
CA LEU A 273 -14.69 23.13 -3.24
C LEU A 273 -13.69 22.03 -2.88
N LEU A 274 -14.19 20.83 -2.59
CA LEU A 274 -13.37 19.64 -2.37
C LEU A 274 -13.62 18.63 -3.49
N ILE A 275 -12.53 18.17 -4.13
CA ILE A 275 -12.58 17.14 -5.17
C ILE A 275 -11.80 15.93 -4.66
N ALA A 276 -12.50 14.83 -4.35
CA ALA A 276 -11.90 13.55 -4.03
C ALA A 276 -11.74 12.75 -5.33
N LEU A 277 -10.52 12.72 -5.87
CA LEU A 277 -10.18 12.09 -7.13
C LEU A 277 -9.52 10.74 -6.90
N GLY A 278 -10.30 9.66 -6.97
CA GLY A 278 -9.82 8.31 -6.70
C GLY A 278 -9.46 8.06 -5.24
N GLU A 279 -10.09 8.78 -4.32
CA GLU A 279 -9.97 8.64 -2.87
C GLU A 279 -11.32 8.29 -2.24
N ARG A 280 -11.36 7.31 -1.33
CA ARG A 280 -12.60 6.88 -0.65
C ARG A 280 -12.97 7.73 0.56
N LEU A 281 -12.13 8.68 0.95
CA LEU A 281 -12.31 9.53 2.12
C LEU A 281 -12.45 8.72 3.42
N THR A 282 -11.55 7.78 3.66
CA THR A 282 -11.53 6.97 4.89
C THR A 282 -11.39 7.87 6.14
N ASP A 283 -11.59 7.30 7.33
CA ASP A 283 -11.41 7.99 8.63
C ASP A 283 -10.06 8.72 8.74
N THR A 284 -9.00 8.09 8.22
CA THR A 284 -7.64 8.66 8.21
C THR A 284 -7.56 9.91 7.34
N VAL A 285 -8.03 9.84 6.09
CA VAL A 285 -7.97 10.95 5.14
C VAL A 285 -8.93 12.06 5.55
N SER A 286 -10.12 11.72 6.02
CA SER A 286 -11.12 12.69 6.49
C SER A 286 -10.85 13.23 7.91
N GLN A 287 -9.67 12.96 8.50
CA GLN A 287 -9.30 13.38 9.84
C GLN A 287 -10.36 12.98 10.89
N SER A 288 -10.72 11.70 10.92
CA SER A 288 -11.78 11.13 11.76
C SER A 288 -13.17 11.73 11.45
N TYR A 289 -13.50 11.82 10.15
CA TYR A 289 -14.78 12.30 9.62
C TYR A 289 -15.10 13.78 9.95
N THR A 290 -14.05 14.61 10.13
CA THR A 290 -14.19 16.02 10.46
C THR A 290 -13.86 16.97 9.30
N PHE A 291 -13.15 16.48 8.26
CA PHE A 291 -12.88 17.25 7.05
C PHE A 291 -12.69 16.30 5.84
N PRO A 292 -13.69 16.20 4.94
CA PRO A 292 -15.02 16.78 5.08
C PRO A 292 -15.80 16.18 6.24
N THR A 293 -16.78 16.94 6.78
CA THR A 293 -17.66 16.45 7.84
C THR A 293 -18.60 15.39 7.27
N ALA A 294 -18.78 14.28 7.97
CA ALA A 294 -19.74 13.25 7.57
C ALA A 294 -21.07 13.43 8.36
N PRO A 295 -22.23 13.08 7.78
CA PRO A 295 -22.46 12.71 6.36
C PRO A 295 -22.55 13.91 5.41
N GLU A 296 -22.80 15.13 5.95
CA GLU A 296 -22.98 16.35 5.20
C GLU A 296 -21.67 17.15 5.18
N PRO A 297 -20.98 17.22 4.04
CA PRO A 297 -19.78 18.05 3.89
C PRO A 297 -20.10 19.52 4.10
N GLN A 298 -19.24 20.21 4.86
CA GLN A 298 -19.36 21.64 5.10
C GLN A 298 -19.09 22.53 3.86
N ILE A 299 -18.54 21.94 2.80
CA ILE A 299 -18.26 22.57 1.50
C ILE A 299 -18.71 21.63 0.37
N PRO A 300 -18.99 22.13 -0.84
CA PRO A 300 -19.30 21.29 -1.97
C PRO A 300 -18.26 20.19 -2.16
N LEU A 301 -18.72 18.93 -2.19
CA LEU A 301 -17.88 17.75 -2.43
C LEU A 301 -18.17 17.16 -3.81
N VAL A 302 -17.14 17.02 -4.63
CA VAL A 302 -17.14 16.17 -5.82
C VAL A 302 -16.42 14.88 -5.46
N HIS A 303 -17.07 13.74 -5.68
CA HIS A 303 -16.50 12.44 -5.35
C HIS A 303 -16.39 11.58 -6.61
N VAL A 304 -15.17 11.27 -7.03
CA VAL A 304 -14.85 10.46 -8.21
C VAL A 304 -14.30 9.13 -7.75
N TRP A 305 -15.01 8.05 -8.06
CA TRP A 305 -14.59 6.68 -7.76
C TRP A 305 -15.16 5.70 -8.80
N PRO A 306 -14.42 4.66 -9.24
CA PRO A 306 -14.88 3.80 -10.34
C PRO A 306 -16.11 2.93 -10.01
N ASP A 307 -16.37 2.66 -8.73
CA ASP A 307 -17.49 1.86 -8.27
C ASP A 307 -18.59 2.76 -7.68
N ALA A 308 -19.76 2.73 -8.28
CA ALA A 308 -20.91 3.53 -7.85
C ALA A 308 -21.36 3.21 -6.41
N ASN A 309 -21.09 2.00 -5.89
CA ASN A 309 -21.48 1.60 -4.54
C ASN A 309 -20.65 2.30 -3.44
N GLU A 310 -19.50 2.86 -3.76
CA GLU A 310 -18.72 3.66 -2.82
C GLU A 310 -19.22 5.11 -2.72
N LEU A 311 -19.87 5.61 -3.77
CA LEU A 311 -20.39 6.98 -3.81
C LEU A 311 -21.67 7.10 -2.95
N GLY A 312 -21.65 7.99 -1.98
CA GLY A 312 -22.78 8.15 -1.05
C GLY A 312 -22.77 7.16 0.13
N ARG A 313 -21.75 6.31 0.26
CA ARG A 313 -21.65 5.35 1.37
C ARG A 313 -21.54 6.02 2.73
N VAL A 314 -20.79 7.11 2.82
CA VAL A 314 -20.61 7.89 4.05
C VAL A 314 -20.99 9.34 3.85
N TRP A 315 -20.53 9.98 2.78
CA TRP A 315 -20.79 11.38 2.47
C TRP A 315 -21.87 11.55 1.42
N HIS A 316 -22.64 12.62 1.51
CA HIS A 316 -23.55 13.07 0.46
C HIS A 316 -22.79 14.05 -0.46
N PRO A 317 -22.16 13.59 -1.56
CA PRO A 317 -21.47 14.48 -2.46
C PRO A 317 -22.48 15.32 -3.28
N MET A 318 -22.13 16.58 -3.52
CA MET A 318 -22.90 17.43 -4.44
C MET A 318 -22.85 16.88 -5.88
N LEU A 319 -21.72 16.27 -6.25
CA LEU A 319 -21.54 15.59 -7.52
C LEU A 319 -20.77 14.27 -7.29
N GLY A 320 -21.44 13.14 -7.50
CA GLY A 320 -20.83 11.81 -7.54
C GLY A 320 -20.58 11.38 -8.98
N ILE A 321 -19.34 11.04 -9.33
CA ILE A 321 -18.94 10.59 -10.67
C ILE A 321 -18.46 9.15 -10.60
N PRO A 322 -19.27 8.15 -10.97
CA PRO A 322 -18.87 6.74 -11.00
C PRO A 322 -18.02 6.47 -12.25
N ALA A 323 -16.75 6.88 -12.20
CA ALA A 323 -15.84 6.77 -13.32
C ALA A 323 -14.38 6.59 -12.86
N SER A 324 -13.55 6.10 -13.75
CA SER A 324 -12.11 6.09 -13.58
C SER A 324 -11.56 7.50 -13.36
N PRO A 325 -10.75 7.75 -12.33
CA PRO A 325 -10.10 9.04 -12.15
C PRO A 325 -9.26 9.47 -13.34
N LYS A 326 -8.61 8.52 -14.03
CA LYS A 326 -7.87 8.77 -15.26
C LYS A 326 -8.77 9.34 -16.37
N GLU A 327 -9.91 8.67 -16.62
CA GLU A 327 -10.89 9.10 -17.61
C GLU A 327 -11.47 10.50 -17.29
N VAL A 328 -11.67 10.80 -16.00
CA VAL A 328 -12.12 12.13 -15.56
C VAL A 328 -11.05 13.19 -15.83
N ILE A 329 -9.76 12.91 -15.55
CA ILE A 329 -8.66 13.83 -15.87
C ILE A 329 -8.62 14.10 -17.38
N GLU A 330 -8.65 13.05 -18.20
CA GLU A 330 -8.63 13.17 -19.67
C GLU A 330 -9.81 13.99 -20.17
N ALA A 331 -11.03 13.68 -19.71
CA ALA A 331 -12.23 14.41 -20.08
C ALA A 331 -12.21 15.88 -19.65
N LEU A 332 -11.60 16.23 -18.52
CA LEU A 332 -11.38 17.62 -18.10
C LEU A 332 -10.38 18.33 -19.01
N LEU A 333 -9.28 17.67 -19.36
CA LEU A 333 -8.25 18.25 -20.24
C LEU A 333 -8.77 18.49 -21.68
N ASP A 334 -9.77 17.75 -22.12
CA ASP A 334 -10.45 17.96 -23.42
C ASP A 334 -11.43 19.15 -23.40
N ARG A 335 -11.68 19.75 -22.23
CA ARG A 335 -12.56 20.93 -22.11
C ARG A 335 -11.77 22.23 -22.26
N LYS A 336 -12.50 23.26 -22.69
CA LYS A 336 -11.94 24.61 -22.76
C LYS A 336 -11.48 25.03 -21.34
N ARG A 337 -10.25 25.52 -21.25
CA ARG A 337 -9.71 26.08 -20.01
C ARG A 337 -10.63 27.18 -19.47
N PRO A 338 -11.06 27.10 -18.19
CA PRO A 338 -11.85 28.16 -17.58
C PRO A 338 -10.99 29.41 -17.31
N GLU A 339 -11.65 30.56 -17.15
CA GLU A 339 -10.99 31.72 -16.57
C GLU A 339 -10.70 31.43 -15.09
N ILE A 340 -9.46 31.73 -14.67
CA ILE A 340 -8.99 31.44 -13.33
C ILE A 340 -8.90 32.75 -12.55
N ALA A 341 -9.57 32.81 -11.39
CA ALA A 341 -9.48 33.95 -10.49
C ALA A 341 -8.06 34.11 -9.94
N ASN A 342 -7.58 35.36 -9.79
CA ASN A 342 -6.23 35.66 -9.26
C ASN A 342 -6.05 35.15 -7.82
N GLU A 343 -7.10 35.13 -7.02
CA GLU A 343 -7.11 34.62 -5.65
C GLU A 343 -6.69 33.15 -5.54
N ARG A 344 -6.91 32.37 -6.60
CA ARG A 344 -6.57 30.95 -6.64
C ARG A 344 -5.06 30.71 -6.60
N GLN A 345 -4.28 31.55 -7.29
CA GLN A 345 -2.83 31.46 -7.25
C GLN A 345 -2.30 31.71 -5.82
N THR A 346 -2.82 32.75 -5.16
CA THR A 346 -2.49 33.05 -3.75
C THR A 346 -2.88 31.89 -2.81
N TRP A 347 -4.00 31.21 -3.09
CA TRP A 347 -4.43 30.02 -2.34
C TRP A 347 -3.43 28.87 -2.46
N ILE A 348 -3.01 28.56 -3.70
CA ILE A 348 -2.00 27.50 -3.98
C ILE A 348 -0.68 27.83 -3.28
N GLU A 349 -0.18 29.04 -3.45
CA GLU A 349 1.06 29.51 -2.84
C GLU A 349 1.01 29.37 -1.31
N LYS A 350 -0.11 29.75 -0.70
CA LYS A 350 -0.29 29.66 0.76
C LYS A 350 -0.24 28.22 1.28
N LEU A 351 -0.88 27.26 0.60
CA LEU A 351 -0.82 25.85 0.95
C LEU A 351 0.60 25.31 0.81
N ASN A 352 1.25 25.61 -0.33
CA ASN A 352 2.60 25.16 -0.63
C ASN A 352 3.63 25.71 0.37
N GLU A 353 3.59 27.02 0.65
CA GLU A 353 4.44 27.64 1.68
C GLU A 353 4.24 27.02 3.07
N THR A 354 2.98 26.74 3.43
CA THR A 354 2.66 26.10 4.72
C THR A 354 3.26 24.71 4.77
N HIS A 355 3.15 23.94 3.69
CA HIS A 355 3.80 22.63 3.57
C HIS A 355 5.32 22.75 3.72
N ILE A 356 5.97 23.63 2.95
CA ILE A 356 7.44 23.84 3.00
C ILE A 356 7.90 24.19 4.42
N LYS A 357 7.19 25.08 5.12
CA LYS A 357 7.53 25.42 6.52
C LYS A 357 7.43 24.21 7.46
N LEU A 358 6.43 23.36 7.27
CA LEU A 358 6.22 22.17 8.10
C LEU A 358 7.22 21.03 7.81
N THR A 359 7.71 20.94 6.57
CA THR A 359 8.66 19.89 6.15
C THR A 359 10.12 20.36 6.22
N ASN A 360 10.36 21.56 6.74
CA ASN A 360 11.70 22.05 6.98
C ASN A 360 12.53 21.03 7.78
N LYS A 361 13.75 20.75 7.31
CA LYS A 361 14.68 19.78 7.92
C LYS A 361 15.34 20.35 9.19
N ILE A 362 14.51 20.73 10.16
CA ILE A 362 14.92 21.21 11.48
C ILE A 362 14.29 20.30 12.53
N TRP A 363 15.09 19.81 13.44
CA TRP A 363 14.68 18.99 14.59
C TRP A 363 15.56 19.29 15.81
N ASP A 364 15.02 19.03 16.98
CA ASP A 364 15.76 19.14 18.24
C ASP A 364 16.62 17.89 18.46
N SER A 365 17.76 18.04 19.12
CA SER A 365 18.56 16.92 19.57
C SER A 365 17.80 16.08 20.63
N THR A 366 18.14 14.81 20.72
CA THR A 366 17.61 13.88 21.70
C THR A 366 18.73 13.34 22.59
N THR A 367 18.41 12.93 23.83
CA THR A 367 19.40 12.46 24.80
C THR A 367 19.33 10.94 25.06
N ASP A 368 18.30 10.29 24.52
CA ASP A 368 17.97 8.88 24.76
C ASP A 368 18.10 8.01 23.52
N GLY A 369 18.73 8.52 22.47
CA GLY A 369 18.91 7.88 21.17
C GLY A 369 18.97 8.88 20.04
N VAL A 370 19.05 8.43 18.82
CA VAL A 370 19.14 9.26 17.62
C VAL A 370 17.76 9.81 17.25
N ASN A 371 17.67 11.11 16.87
CA ASN A 371 16.45 11.61 16.29
C ASN A 371 16.26 11.03 14.89
N PHE A 372 15.20 10.25 14.69
CA PHE A 372 14.95 9.58 13.41
C PHE A 372 14.75 10.56 12.24
N ALA A 373 14.42 11.83 12.51
CA ALA A 373 14.37 12.89 11.51
C ALA A 373 15.72 13.07 10.80
N ALA A 374 16.83 13.02 11.55
CA ALA A 374 18.18 13.13 11.01
C ALA A 374 18.48 11.97 10.06
N VAL A 375 18.17 10.74 10.48
CA VAL A 375 18.37 9.53 9.66
C VAL A 375 17.57 9.61 8.35
N VAL A 376 16.26 9.91 8.44
CA VAL A 376 15.38 9.99 7.25
C VAL A 376 15.82 11.12 6.31
N SER A 377 16.26 12.25 6.87
CA SER A 377 16.75 13.38 6.06
C SER A 377 18.06 13.05 5.34
N GLU A 378 18.92 12.23 5.94
CA GLU A 378 20.12 11.74 5.29
C GLU A 378 19.79 10.71 4.21
N VAL A 379 18.89 9.77 4.50
CA VAL A 379 18.41 8.78 3.51
C VAL A 379 17.83 9.48 2.27
N ASP A 380 17.06 10.59 2.44
CA ASP A 380 16.50 11.38 1.33
C ASP A 380 17.55 11.84 0.31
N LYS A 381 18.78 12.12 0.77
CA LYS A 381 19.89 12.54 -0.12
C LYS A 381 20.43 11.38 -0.99
N HIS A 382 20.23 10.13 -0.54
CA HIS A 382 20.72 8.93 -1.21
C HIS A 382 19.65 8.22 -2.06
N LEU A 383 18.40 8.70 -2.04
CA LEU A 383 17.33 8.11 -2.85
C LEU A 383 17.52 8.42 -4.33
N SER A 384 17.52 7.37 -5.16
CA SER A 384 17.48 7.52 -6.61
C SER A 384 16.13 8.07 -7.07
N ASP A 385 16.09 8.64 -8.28
CA ASP A 385 14.85 9.20 -8.86
C ASP A 385 13.76 8.15 -9.08
N THR A 386 14.11 6.86 -9.16
CA THR A 386 13.16 5.76 -9.39
C THR A 386 13.05 4.83 -8.19
N ALA A 387 13.45 5.28 -7.00
CA ALA A 387 13.46 4.44 -5.80
C ALA A 387 12.07 3.85 -5.48
N ALA A 388 12.05 2.57 -5.14
CA ALA A 388 10.91 1.92 -4.52
C ALA A 388 11.04 2.04 -2.99
N ILE A 389 10.13 2.78 -2.39
CA ILE A 389 10.11 3.07 -0.95
C ILE A 389 8.97 2.28 -0.32
N THR A 390 9.27 1.50 0.71
CA THR A 390 8.23 0.81 1.47
C THR A 390 8.23 1.27 2.92
N THR A 391 7.06 1.32 3.53
CA THR A 391 6.95 1.57 4.97
C THR A 391 6.02 0.58 5.64
N ASP A 392 6.41 0.21 6.84
CA ASP A 392 5.55 -0.56 7.74
C ASP A 392 4.66 0.36 8.59
N ALA A 393 3.83 -0.23 9.46
CA ALA A 393 3.02 0.50 10.42
C ALA A 393 3.85 0.95 11.62
N GLY A 394 3.71 2.22 11.99
CA GLY A 394 4.36 2.81 13.16
C GLY A 394 4.55 4.31 13.04
N ASN A 395 4.79 4.96 14.17
CA ASN A 395 5.02 6.40 14.24
C ASN A 395 6.25 6.86 13.45
N PHE A 396 7.25 5.99 13.25
CA PHE A 396 8.43 6.26 12.42
C PHE A 396 8.03 6.65 10.98
N GLY A 397 6.92 6.12 10.45
CA GLY A 397 6.39 6.49 9.15
C GLY A 397 6.05 7.98 9.02
N SER A 398 5.76 8.67 10.13
CA SER A 398 5.52 10.12 10.12
C SER A 398 6.77 10.92 9.73
N PHE A 399 7.96 10.44 10.10
CA PHE A 399 9.23 11.05 9.68
C PHE A 399 9.47 10.86 8.18
N VAL A 400 9.14 9.66 7.66
CA VAL A 400 9.24 9.38 6.22
C VAL A 400 8.36 10.34 5.42
N HIS A 401 7.09 10.50 5.82
CA HIS A 401 6.17 11.41 5.14
C HIS A 401 6.54 12.90 5.29
N ARG A 402 7.26 13.27 6.36
CA ARG A 402 7.67 14.65 6.60
C ARG A 402 8.97 15.03 5.90
N TYR A 403 9.95 14.13 5.83
CA TYR A 403 11.33 14.49 5.48
C TYR A 403 11.81 13.90 4.15
N ILE A 404 11.09 12.94 3.54
CA ILE A 404 11.36 12.48 2.18
C ILE A 404 10.72 13.43 1.17
N ASN A 405 11.52 13.85 0.18
CA ASN A 405 11.03 14.57 -0.98
C ASN A 405 10.49 13.56 -2.00
N PHE A 406 9.18 13.29 -1.94
CA PHE A 406 8.56 12.34 -2.85
C PHE A 406 8.49 12.90 -4.27
N LYS A 407 8.81 12.03 -5.24
CA LYS A 407 8.72 12.28 -6.67
C LYS A 407 7.68 11.35 -7.29
N GLN A 408 7.07 11.76 -8.39
CA GLN A 408 6.15 10.90 -9.14
C GLN A 408 6.86 9.70 -9.80
N SER A 409 8.16 9.75 -9.94
CA SER A 409 8.99 8.62 -10.41
C SER A 409 9.31 7.60 -9.32
N HIS A 410 9.09 7.92 -8.04
CA HIS A 410 9.16 6.97 -6.94
C HIS A 410 7.99 6.01 -6.98
N VAL A 411 8.17 4.83 -6.43
CA VAL A 411 7.10 3.92 -6.03
C VAL A 411 6.98 3.94 -4.50
N PHE A 412 5.77 4.02 -3.98
CA PHE A 412 5.54 3.94 -2.55
C PHE A 412 4.55 2.82 -2.20
N LEU A 413 5.01 1.84 -1.42
CA LEU A 413 4.21 0.71 -0.99
C LEU A 413 4.06 0.70 0.54
N SER A 414 2.83 0.60 0.99
CA SER A 414 2.50 0.46 2.41
C SER A 414 1.04 0.06 2.56
N SER A 415 0.67 -0.54 3.67
CA SER A 415 -0.72 -0.89 3.99
C SER A 415 -1.45 0.31 4.61
N VAL A 416 -2.63 0.68 4.09
CA VAL A 416 -3.44 1.79 4.63
C VAL A 416 -4.05 1.45 5.98
N VAL A 417 -4.29 0.16 6.27
CA VAL A 417 -4.84 -0.27 7.57
C VAL A 417 -3.82 -0.33 8.69
N GLY A 418 -2.55 -0.03 8.40
CA GLY A 418 -1.50 -0.04 9.41
C GLY A 418 -1.17 -1.46 9.91
N ALA A 419 -1.20 -2.45 9.02
CA ALA A 419 -0.72 -3.80 9.32
C ALA A 419 0.79 -3.79 9.53
N MET A 420 1.24 -4.27 10.70
CA MET A 420 2.66 -4.41 11.00
C MET A 420 3.26 -5.63 10.29
N GLY A 421 4.54 -5.56 9.94
CA GLY A 421 5.30 -6.64 9.28
C GLY A 421 5.23 -6.61 7.75
N SER A 422 4.42 -5.74 7.14
CA SER A 422 4.25 -5.67 5.69
C SER A 422 5.44 -5.07 4.93
N GLY A 423 6.26 -4.25 5.59
CA GLY A 423 7.30 -3.44 4.95
C GLY A 423 8.35 -4.26 4.21
N VAL A 424 8.92 -5.29 4.85
CA VAL A 424 9.96 -6.16 4.26
C VAL A 424 9.41 -7.01 3.09
N PRO A 425 8.26 -7.72 3.24
CA PRO A 425 7.65 -8.42 2.11
C PRO A 425 7.39 -7.52 0.89
N MET A 426 6.83 -6.33 1.10
CA MET A 426 6.57 -5.38 0.01
C MET A 426 7.86 -4.90 -0.65
N ALA A 427 8.95 -4.71 0.11
CA ALA A 427 10.26 -4.36 -0.44
C ALA A 427 10.82 -5.48 -1.33
N ILE A 428 10.65 -6.74 -0.93
CA ILE A 428 11.07 -7.90 -1.73
C ILE A 428 10.29 -7.96 -3.05
N ALA A 429 8.97 -7.80 -3.00
CA ALA A 429 8.15 -7.76 -4.20
C ALA A 429 8.54 -6.61 -5.13
N ALA A 430 8.84 -5.43 -4.57
CA ALA A 430 9.34 -4.31 -5.34
C ALA A 430 10.67 -4.64 -6.05
N GLY A 431 11.63 -5.25 -5.35
CA GLY A 431 12.91 -5.65 -5.93
C GLY A 431 12.78 -6.76 -6.98
N LEU A 432 11.86 -7.71 -6.79
CA LEU A 432 11.55 -8.74 -7.81
C LEU A 432 10.99 -8.12 -9.10
N ARG A 433 10.13 -7.11 -8.96
CA ARG A 433 9.46 -6.46 -10.10
C ARG A 433 10.31 -5.38 -10.77
N ARG A 434 11.17 -4.74 -10.01
CA ARG A 434 12.02 -3.60 -10.42
C ARG A 434 13.51 -3.87 -10.09
N PRO A 435 14.13 -4.88 -10.73
CA PRO A 435 15.46 -5.38 -10.34
C PRO A 435 16.60 -4.36 -10.50
N ASN A 436 16.39 -3.30 -11.28
CA ASN A 436 17.37 -2.25 -11.51
C ASN A 436 17.13 -1.00 -10.64
N ASP A 437 16.04 -0.97 -9.87
CA ASP A 437 15.72 0.18 -9.03
C ASP A 437 16.21 -0.04 -7.60
N GLN A 438 16.54 1.06 -6.96
CA GLN A 438 16.86 1.07 -5.54
C GLN A 438 15.61 0.75 -4.71
N VAL A 439 15.74 -0.14 -3.75
CA VAL A 439 14.64 -0.51 -2.84
C VAL A 439 15.01 -0.13 -1.41
N VAL A 440 14.17 0.71 -0.78
CA VAL A 440 14.37 1.17 0.60
C VAL A 440 13.13 0.87 1.44
N CYS A 441 13.32 0.18 2.56
CA CYS A 441 12.26 -0.19 3.49
C CYS A 441 12.44 0.53 4.83
N PHE A 442 11.45 1.29 5.27
CA PHE A 442 11.42 1.85 6.62
C PHE A 442 10.52 0.99 7.52
N ILE A 443 11.06 0.53 8.64
CA ILE A 443 10.36 -0.38 9.55
C ILE A 443 10.73 -0.10 11.01
N GLY A 444 9.81 -0.39 11.93
CA GLY A 444 10.08 -0.36 13.37
C GLY A 444 10.53 -1.71 13.92
N ASP A 445 11.12 -1.68 15.10
CA ASP A 445 11.62 -2.86 15.83
C ASP A 445 10.53 -3.94 16.04
N GLY A 446 9.33 -3.55 16.45
CA GLY A 446 8.22 -4.49 16.58
C GLY A 446 7.75 -5.08 15.25
N GLY A 447 7.78 -4.29 14.16
CA GLY A 447 7.35 -4.73 12.83
C GLY A 447 8.33 -5.70 12.18
N ILE A 448 9.64 -5.46 12.27
CA ILE A 448 10.64 -6.33 11.67
C ILE A 448 10.64 -7.72 12.28
N LEU A 449 10.33 -7.85 13.57
CA LEU A 449 10.24 -9.13 14.24
C LEU A 449 9.02 -9.96 13.86
N MET A 450 8.04 -9.38 13.14
CA MET A 450 6.89 -10.12 12.63
C MET A 450 7.19 -10.83 11.31
N MET A 451 7.78 -10.13 10.33
CA MET A 451 8.01 -10.65 8.97
C MET A 451 9.44 -10.42 8.45
N GLY A 452 10.37 -10.01 9.29
CA GLY A 452 11.75 -9.79 8.87
C GLY A 452 12.51 -11.06 8.48
N ASN A 453 12.01 -12.24 8.89
CA ASN A 453 12.48 -13.54 8.40
C ASN A 453 12.42 -13.67 6.87
N GLU A 454 11.62 -12.87 6.18
CA GLU A 454 11.59 -12.81 4.72
C GLU A 454 12.90 -12.26 4.11
N ILE A 455 13.82 -11.71 4.91
CA ILE A 455 15.20 -11.42 4.46
C ILE A 455 15.85 -12.69 3.87
N ALA A 456 15.51 -13.89 4.40
CA ALA A 456 15.95 -15.16 3.81
C ALA A 456 15.37 -15.36 2.39
N THR A 457 14.14 -14.91 2.14
CA THR A 457 13.54 -14.89 0.79
C THR A 457 14.28 -13.90 -0.11
N ALA A 458 14.57 -12.70 0.37
CA ALA A 458 15.38 -11.72 -0.36
C ALA A 458 16.73 -12.31 -0.80
N ARG A 459 17.44 -12.96 0.12
CA ARG A 459 18.72 -13.63 -0.17
C ARG A 459 18.58 -14.75 -1.21
N GLN A 460 17.54 -15.58 -1.11
CA GLN A 460 17.31 -16.69 -2.03
C GLN A 460 17.10 -16.22 -3.48
N TYR A 461 16.48 -15.05 -3.66
CA TYR A 461 16.16 -14.50 -4.98
C TYR A 461 17.06 -13.34 -5.41
N ASN A 462 18.16 -13.07 -4.67
CA ASN A 462 19.13 -12.01 -4.92
C ASN A 462 18.50 -10.60 -4.97
N ILE A 463 17.56 -10.33 -4.06
CA ILE A 463 16.96 -9.02 -3.87
C ILE A 463 17.65 -8.33 -2.70
N ASN A 464 18.11 -7.09 -2.90
CA ASN A 464 19.00 -6.41 -1.98
C ASN A 464 18.39 -5.09 -1.46
N PRO A 465 17.29 -5.12 -0.67
CA PRO A 465 16.72 -3.92 -0.09
C PRO A 465 17.62 -3.34 1.00
N THR A 466 17.65 -2.00 1.10
CA THR A 466 18.18 -1.31 2.26
C THR A 466 17.07 -1.10 3.27
N ILE A 467 17.13 -1.77 4.42
CA ILE A 467 16.13 -1.75 5.48
C ILE A 467 16.59 -0.77 6.56
N ILE A 468 15.89 0.34 6.71
CA ILE A 468 16.11 1.37 7.73
C ILE A 468 15.26 1.03 8.95
N LEU A 469 15.87 0.47 9.95
CA LEU A 469 15.20 -0.02 11.16
C LEU A 469 15.23 1.04 12.27
N SER A 470 14.06 1.59 12.59
CA SER A 470 13.87 2.47 13.74
C SER A 470 13.60 1.63 15.01
N ASP A 471 14.58 1.53 15.88
CA ASP A 471 14.49 0.80 17.16
C ASP A 471 14.45 1.79 18.32
N ASN A 472 13.29 1.95 18.92
CA ASN A 472 13.10 2.67 20.18
C ASN A 472 12.74 1.74 21.33
N SER A 473 12.93 0.44 21.18
CA SER A 473 12.68 -0.64 22.13
C SER A 473 11.25 -0.65 22.68
N MET A 474 10.26 -0.29 21.83
CA MET A 474 8.86 -0.28 22.24
C MET A 474 7.87 -0.25 21.07
N TYR A 475 6.64 -0.68 21.31
CA TYR A 475 5.50 -0.36 20.44
C TYR A 475 5.15 1.13 20.58
N GLY A 476 5.97 1.99 19.96
CA GLY A 476 5.97 3.45 20.18
C GLY A 476 4.64 4.14 19.87
N THR A 477 3.88 3.65 18.88
CA THR A 477 2.55 4.18 18.55
C THR A 477 1.59 4.00 19.72
N ILE A 478 1.58 2.83 20.35
CA ILE A 478 0.70 2.52 21.48
C ILE A 478 1.15 3.31 22.72
N GLY A 479 2.47 3.42 22.95
CA GLY A 479 3.03 4.27 24.00
C GLY A 479 2.59 5.73 23.86
N MET A 480 2.64 6.29 22.65
CA MET A 480 2.17 7.65 22.36
C MET A 480 0.66 7.80 22.61
N HIS A 481 -0.17 6.85 22.17
CA HIS A 481 -1.61 6.92 22.42
C HIS A 481 -1.94 6.83 23.91
N SER A 482 -1.23 5.98 24.65
CA SER A 482 -1.36 5.87 26.10
C SER A 482 -1.00 7.19 26.78
N TYR A 483 0.13 7.80 26.41
CA TYR A 483 0.55 9.09 26.93
C TYR A 483 -0.47 10.21 26.68
N VAL A 484 -1.02 10.26 25.47
CA VAL A 484 -1.98 11.31 25.09
C VAL A 484 -3.33 11.16 25.78
N ARG A 485 -3.84 9.93 25.87
CA ARG A 485 -5.19 9.67 26.43
C ARG A 485 -5.21 9.50 27.94
N TYR A 486 -4.11 8.99 28.50
CA TYR A 486 -4.00 8.62 29.90
C TYR A 486 -2.67 9.07 30.50
N PRO A 487 -2.35 10.37 30.51
CA PRO A 487 -1.02 10.87 30.91
C PRO A 487 -0.62 10.48 32.35
N ASN A 488 -1.61 10.28 33.23
CA ASN A 488 -1.38 9.86 34.63
C ASN A 488 -1.32 8.33 34.81
N ARG A 489 -1.55 7.55 33.76
CA ARG A 489 -1.59 6.08 33.76
C ARG A 489 -0.78 5.50 32.61
N ALA A 490 0.38 6.08 32.33
CA ALA A 490 1.17 5.67 31.17
C ALA A 490 1.46 4.15 31.15
N PHE A 491 0.91 3.43 30.16
CA PHE A 491 1.13 2.00 29.92
C PHE A 491 2.51 1.70 29.32
N MET A 492 3.51 2.52 29.63
CA MET A 492 4.83 2.43 29.01
C MET A 492 5.46 1.05 29.22
N ASN A 493 5.25 0.45 30.39
CA ASN A 493 5.78 -0.89 30.68
C ASN A 493 5.14 -2.00 29.83
N ALA A 494 3.89 -1.84 29.40
CA ALA A 494 3.19 -2.80 28.55
C ALA A 494 3.57 -2.68 27.06
N THR A 495 4.36 -1.67 26.70
CA THR A 495 4.80 -1.43 25.32
C THR A 495 6.29 -1.68 25.12
N LYS A 496 7.04 -1.91 26.18
CA LYS A 496 8.49 -2.19 26.12
C LYS A 496 8.81 -3.46 25.38
N LEU A 497 9.89 -3.41 24.61
CA LEU A 497 10.46 -4.55 23.92
C LEU A 497 11.90 -4.78 24.42
N THR A 498 12.29 -6.04 24.53
CA THR A 498 13.67 -6.46 24.63
C THR A 498 14.09 -7.01 23.29
N ASN A 499 14.84 -6.22 22.55
CA ASN A 499 15.21 -6.53 21.18
C ASN A 499 16.49 -7.37 21.09
N PRO A 500 16.66 -8.19 20.03
CA PRO A 500 17.92 -8.83 19.73
C PRO A 500 18.95 -7.80 19.25
N ASP A 501 20.21 -8.21 19.16
CA ASP A 501 21.21 -7.50 18.36
C ASP A 501 20.82 -7.61 16.87
N PHE A 502 20.17 -6.59 16.34
CA PHE A 502 19.66 -6.61 14.95
C PHE A 502 20.76 -6.68 13.90
N THR A 503 21.99 -6.27 14.22
CA THR A 503 23.13 -6.44 13.31
C THR A 503 23.47 -7.91 13.14
N LYS A 504 23.66 -8.63 14.24
CA LYS A 504 23.92 -10.09 14.22
C LYS A 504 22.73 -10.88 13.70
N TRP A 505 21.52 -10.43 14.02
CA TRP A 505 20.30 -11.03 13.49
C TRP A 505 20.24 -10.93 11.97
N ALA A 506 20.56 -9.77 11.39
CA ALA A 506 20.63 -9.59 9.94
C ALA A 506 21.73 -10.45 9.31
N GLU A 507 22.92 -10.48 9.91
CA GLU A 507 24.05 -11.29 9.46
C GLU A 507 23.74 -12.78 9.45
N SER A 508 22.91 -13.27 10.38
CA SER A 508 22.46 -14.67 10.40
C SER A 508 21.66 -15.10 9.17
N PHE A 509 21.03 -14.14 8.46
CA PHE A 509 20.37 -14.36 7.16
C PHE A 509 21.30 -14.10 5.96
N GLY A 510 22.56 -13.75 6.18
CA GLY A 510 23.50 -13.36 5.12
C GLY A 510 23.28 -11.93 4.59
N ALA A 511 22.54 -11.09 5.31
CA ALA A 511 22.45 -9.66 5.08
C ALA A 511 23.63 -8.92 5.71
N ALA A 512 23.85 -7.67 5.35
CA ALA A 512 24.77 -6.79 6.06
C ALA A 512 24.04 -6.08 7.21
N GLY A 513 24.67 -6.04 8.38
CA GLY A 513 24.18 -5.31 9.54
C GLY A 513 25.06 -4.09 9.83
N LEU A 514 24.44 -2.93 10.02
CA LEU A 514 25.09 -1.69 10.43
C LEU A 514 24.28 -1.07 11.57
N THR A 515 24.96 -0.42 12.54
CA THR A 515 24.27 0.25 13.64
C THR A 515 24.61 1.74 13.69
N ILE A 516 23.59 2.57 13.88
CA ILE A 516 23.68 4.00 14.23
C ILE A 516 23.27 4.14 15.69
N SER A 517 24.18 4.64 16.53
CA SER A 517 23.96 4.86 17.98
C SER A 517 24.05 6.33 18.38
N SER A 518 24.62 7.18 17.52
CA SER A 518 24.77 8.62 17.71
C SER A 518 24.57 9.40 16.41
N GLU A 519 24.27 10.70 16.52
CA GLU A 519 23.96 11.53 15.35
C GLU A 519 25.18 11.75 14.43
N ASP A 520 26.38 11.74 14.96
CA ASP A 520 27.62 11.88 14.19
C ASP A 520 27.96 10.67 13.30
N GLU A 521 27.36 9.50 13.57
CA GLU A 521 27.52 8.30 12.75
C GLU A 521 26.58 8.28 11.52
N ILE A 522 25.56 9.14 11.47
CA ILE A 522 24.45 9.03 10.50
C ILE A 522 24.96 9.08 9.06
N GLU A 523 25.71 10.13 8.70
CA GLU A 523 26.18 10.35 7.32
C GLU A 523 27.02 9.16 6.83
N GLU A 524 28.03 8.74 7.62
CA GLU A 524 28.90 7.62 7.29
C GLU A 524 28.12 6.32 7.12
N LYS A 525 27.27 5.99 8.08
CA LYS A 525 26.57 4.69 8.10
C LYS A 525 25.46 4.61 7.05
N VAL A 526 24.74 5.70 6.80
CA VAL A 526 23.77 5.76 5.70
C VAL A 526 24.48 5.61 4.38
N SER A 527 25.55 6.40 4.10
CA SER A 527 26.33 6.26 2.87
C SER A 527 26.86 4.84 2.69
N LYS A 528 27.40 4.24 3.75
CA LYS A 528 27.88 2.84 3.72
C LYS A 528 26.76 1.85 3.39
N ALA A 529 25.57 2.00 4.00
CA ALA A 529 24.42 1.14 3.75
C ALA A 529 24.00 1.17 2.27
N PHE A 530 23.96 2.36 1.66
CA PHE A 530 23.57 2.56 0.27
C PHE A 530 24.63 2.12 -0.75
N ASN A 531 25.87 1.95 -0.33
CA ASN A 531 26.96 1.43 -1.18
C ASN A 531 27.04 -0.11 -1.19
N ILE A 532 26.33 -0.81 -0.31
CA ILE A 532 26.24 -2.28 -0.31
C ILE A 532 25.10 -2.68 -1.24
N ASN A 533 25.42 -3.31 -2.35
CA ASN A 533 24.45 -3.67 -3.40
C ASN A 533 24.40 -5.16 -3.74
N ASP A 534 25.22 -5.98 -3.06
CA ASP A 534 25.34 -7.43 -3.31
C ASP A 534 24.47 -8.28 -2.35
N ARG A 535 23.88 -7.66 -1.35
CA ARG A 535 23.04 -8.31 -0.35
C ARG A 535 22.08 -7.33 0.34
N PRO A 536 20.98 -7.82 1.01
CA PRO A 536 20.16 -6.96 1.86
C PRO A 536 21.00 -6.28 2.95
N VAL A 537 20.60 -5.07 3.31
CA VAL A 537 21.22 -4.31 4.41
C VAL A 537 20.18 -4.03 5.47
N VAL A 538 20.50 -4.24 6.73
CA VAL A 538 19.73 -3.73 7.87
C VAL A 538 20.55 -2.64 8.55
N LEU A 539 20.11 -1.40 8.39
CA LEU A 539 20.64 -0.24 9.10
C LEU A 539 19.84 -0.05 10.39
N HIS A 540 20.35 -0.58 11.47
CA HIS A 540 19.75 -0.52 12.80
C HIS A 540 20.01 0.84 13.43
N CYS A 541 18.97 1.68 13.55
CA CYS A 541 19.03 3.00 14.16
C CYS A 541 18.45 2.92 15.58
N LYS A 542 19.28 3.15 16.59
CA LYS A 542 18.85 3.26 17.99
C LYS A 542 18.20 4.61 18.20
N THR A 543 16.89 4.66 18.01
CA THR A 543 16.13 5.91 17.95
C THR A 543 15.59 6.33 19.30
N SER A 544 15.40 7.63 19.48
CA SER A 544 14.83 8.21 20.70
C SER A 544 13.38 7.76 20.91
N ALA A 545 13.06 7.31 22.12
CA ALA A 545 11.69 7.10 22.56
C ALA A 545 10.99 8.41 22.94
N GLN A 546 11.75 9.47 23.28
CA GLN A 546 11.21 10.80 23.59
C GLN A 546 10.61 11.46 22.34
N GLN A 547 11.19 11.25 21.16
CA GLN A 547 10.65 11.75 19.91
C GLN A 547 9.60 10.77 19.36
N MET A 548 8.38 10.85 19.88
CA MET A 548 7.30 9.88 19.61
C MET A 548 6.84 9.83 18.16
N SER A 549 6.91 10.96 17.43
CA SER A 549 6.61 11.05 16.00
C SER A 549 7.27 12.30 15.43
N ALA A 550 7.22 12.48 14.11
CA ALA A 550 7.71 13.71 13.48
C ALA A 550 7.02 15.00 13.97
N TRP A 551 5.88 14.88 14.64
CA TRP A 551 5.04 16.00 15.08
C TRP A 551 4.85 16.07 16.60
N ARG A 552 5.39 15.12 17.37
CA ARG A 552 5.15 15.04 18.80
C ARG A 552 6.36 14.54 19.55
N ARG A 553 6.72 15.30 20.57
CA ARG A 553 7.74 14.95 21.55
C ARG A 553 7.09 14.69 22.90
N TYR A 554 7.73 13.84 23.72
CA TYR A 554 7.39 13.66 25.12
C TYR A 554 7.93 14.84 25.93
N GLU A 555 7.03 15.62 26.51
CA GLU A 555 7.37 16.83 27.30
C GLU A 555 7.31 16.51 28.80
N GLY A 556 8.23 15.75 29.29
CA GLY A 556 8.52 15.58 30.71
C GLY A 556 7.36 15.16 31.63
N GLY A 557 7.55 14.13 32.33
CA GLY A 557 6.76 13.54 33.40
C GLY A 557 7.40 12.20 33.72
N LYS A 558 7.58 11.85 34.93
CA LYS A 558 8.35 10.71 35.44
C LYS A 558 8.32 9.48 34.53
N ASN A 559 9.50 9.09 34.05
CA ASN A 559 9.87 7.79 33.48
C ASN A 559 9.29 7.47 32.09
N LEU A 560 10.01 7.89 31.04
CA LEU A 560 10.19 7.01 29.87
C LEU A 560 10.97 5.75 30.33
N PRO A 561 10.67 4.58 29.80
CA PRO A 561 11.34 3.34 30.19
C PRO A 561 12.81 3.37 29.92
#